data_a3c356decd633a1b5aeac43bca77f99c
#
_entry.id   a3c356decd633a1b5aeac43bca77f99c
#
_cell.length_a   1.000
_cell.length_b   1.000
_cell.length_c   1.000
_cell.angle_alpha   90.00
_cell.angle_beta   90.00
_cell.angle_gamma   90.00
#
_symmetry.space_group_name_H-M   'P 1'
#
loop_
_entity.id
_entity.type
_entity.pdbx_description
1 polymer ?
#
loop_
_entity_poly.entity_id
_entity_poly.type
_entity_poly.pdbx_seq_one_letter_code
_entity_poly.pdbx_strand_id
1 'polypeptide(L)'
;MNIYLIRHTSVDVPAGYAYGQTDVLLRPSFEEEAEKVKESLSGLTFDKVWCSPLTRCVRLASYCGYPDAVREDRVKELNFGEWEMKSWEDLSSDPRSEAWFADWINIRTPNGESLKDQYDRVSSFLDETRKSGMQDVCIFAHGGVLTCARVYAGEYGIEEAFKNVPSYGEIIKLSFD
;
A
#
# COMPACT_ATOMS: atom_id res chain seq x y z
N MET A 1 19.61 -5.64 -6.05
CA MET A 1 18.87 -4.91 -4.99
C MET A 1 17.61 -5.65 -4.61
N ASN A 2 17.31 -5.83 -3.30
CA ASN A 2 16.04 -6.40 -2.86
C ASN A 2 15.18 -5.34 -2.17
N ILE A 3 13.89 -5.32 -2.50
CA ILE A 3 12.91 -4.43 -1.90
C ILE A 3 11.86 -5.31 -1.20
N TYR A 4 11.75 -5.19 0.12
CA TYR A 4 10.76 -5.86 0.93
C TYR A 4 9.61 -4.89 1.20
N LEU A 5 8.42 -5.19 0.66
CA LEU A 5 7.23 -4.38 0.87
C LEU A 5 6.27 -5.13 1.80
N ILE A 6 5.81 -4.47 2.83
CA ILE A 6 4.98 -5.03 3.89
C ILE A 6 3.64 -4.32 3.89
N ARG A 7 2.54 -5.07 3.71
CA ARG A 7 1.21 -4.53 3.90
C ARG A 7 0.91 -4.40 5.39
N HIS A 8 0.28 -3.29 5.81
CA HIS A 8 -0.19 -3.12 7.18
C HIS A 8 -1.13 -4.26 7.61
N THR A 9 -1.33 -4.41 8.93
CA THR A 9 -2.26 -5.35 9.55
C THR A 9 -3.72 -4.96 9.30
N SER A 10 -4.66 -5.82 9.65
CA SER A 10 -6.08 -5.58 9.44
C SER A 10 -6.58 -4.34 10.18
N VAL A 11 -7.61 -3.70 9.61
CA VAL A 11 -8.19 -2.45 10.08
C VAL A 11 -9.66 -2.62 10.44
N ASP A 12 -10.16 -1.75 11.32
CA ASP A 12 -11.55 -1.75 11.76
C ASP A 12 -12.43 -0.95 10.79
N VAL A 13 -12.53 -1.48 9.56
CA VAL A 13 -13.40 -0.95 8.50
C VAL A 13 -14.31 -2.08 8.05
N PRO A 14 -15.62 -1.84 7.92
CA PRO A 14 -16.54 -2.84 7.40
C PRO A 14 -16.13 -3.31 6.00
N ALA A 15 -16.37 -4.58 5.70
CA ALA A 15 -16.16 -5.10 4.35
C ALA A 15 -17.02 -4.34 3.34
N GLY A 16 -16.47 -4.10 2.14
CA GLY A 16 -17.20 -3.40 1.08
C GLY A 16 -17.17 -1.87 1.17
N TYR A 17 -16.32 -1.31 2.03
CA TYR A 17 -16.10 0.14 2.10
C TYR A 17 -14.82 0.54 1.35
N ALA A 18 -14.89 1.66 0.63
CA ALA A 18 -13.70 2.29 0.07
C ALA A 18 -12.95 3.03 1.18
N TYR A 19 -11.71 2.67 1.43
CA TYR A 19 -10.82 3.45 2.29
C TYR A 19 -9.41 3.45 1.71
N GLY A 20 -8.77 4.57 1.73
CA GLY A 20 -7.42 4.74 1.20
C GLY A 20 -6.58 5.58 2.13
N GLN A 21 -6.67 6.90 2.03
CA GLN A 21 -5.86 7.81 2.86
C GLN A 21 -6.51 8.22 4.17
N THR A 22 -7.77 7.90 4.40
CA THR A 22 -8.39 8.04 5.72
C THR A 22 -7.61 7.24 6.76
N ASP A 23 -7.30 7.85 7.90
CA ASP A 23 -6.55 7.22 8.97
C ASP A 23 -7.48 6.41 9.89
N VAL A 24 -7.72 5.17 9.46
CA VAL A 24 -8.66 4.25 10.10
C VAL A 24 -8.03 3.52 11.29
N LEU A 25 -8.87 3.06 12.22
CA LEU A 25 -8.43 2.34 13.41
C LEU A 25 -7.93 0.92 13.05
N LEU A 26 -6.99 0.44 13.83
CA LEU A 26 -6.54 -0.94 13.79
C LEU A 26 -7.50 -1.84 14.54
N ARG A 27 -7.60 -3.11 14.13
CA ARG A 27 -8.36 -4.12 14.86
C ARG A 27 -7.68 -4.51 16.18
N PRO A 28 -8.44 -5.04 17.15
CA PRO A 28 -7.86 -5.57 18.40
C PRO A 28 -6.81 -6.67 18.19
N SER A 29 -6.85 -7.39 17.05
CA SER A 29 -5.87 -8.40 16.64
C SER A 29 -4.50 -7.84 16.22
N PHE A 30 -4.29 -6.52 16.28
CA PHE A 30 -3.08 -5.86 15.78
C PHE A 30 -1.80 -6.48 16.31
N GLU A 31 -1.68 -6.71 17.62
CA GLU A 31 -0.44 -7.22 18.21
C GLU A 31 -0.12 -8.64 17.75
N GLU A 32 -1.12 -9.49 17.63
CA GLU A 32 -0.95 -10.87 17.13
C GLU A 32 -0.51 -10.87 15.65
N GLU A 33 -1.14 -10.04 14.82
CA GLU A 33 -0.79 -9.92 13.40
C GLU A 33 0.60 -9.28 13.23
N ALA A 34 0.90 -8.25 14.00
CA ALA A 34 2.19 -7.55 13.95
C ALA A 34 3.36 -8.42 14.41
N GLU A 35 3.16 -9.32 15.41
CA GLU A 35 4.18 -10.27 15.84
C GLU A 35 4.54 -11.25 14.71
N LYS A 36 3.56 -11.74 13.96
CA LYS A 36 3.82 -12.63 12.78
C LYS A 36 4.65 -11.92 11.72
N VAL A 37 4.36 -10.63 11.47
CA VAL A 37 5.17 -9.81 10.54
C VAL A 37 6.60 -9.65 11.06
N LYS A 38 6.75 -9.32 12.34
CA LYS A 38 8.05 -9.14 12.98
C LYS A 38 8.88 -10.42 12.96
N GLU A 39 8.27 -11.57 13.24
CA GLU A 39 8.92 -12.89 13.15
C GLU A 39 9.41 -13.15 11.71
N SER A 40 8.61 -12.83 10.71
CA SER A 40 8.96 -12.99 9.29
C SER A 40 10.10 -12.08 8.85
N LEU A 41 10.33 -10.96 9.54
CA LEU A 41 11.46 -10.06 9.30
C LEU A 41 12.70 -10.43 10.11
N SER A 42 12.62 -11.43 10.98
CA SER A 42 13.72 -11.83 11.86
C SER A 42 14.96 -12.27 11.06
N GLY A 43 16.11 -11.77 11.43
CA GLY A 43 17.38 -12.06 10.75
C GLY A 43 17.62 -11.27 9.48
N LEU A 44 16.66 -10.47 9.01
CA LEU A 44 16.88 -9.53 7.92
C LEU A 44 17.46 -8.22 8.46
N THR A 45 18.34 -7.63 7.67
CA THR A 45 18.90 -6.30 7.90
C THR A 45 18.66 -5.43 6.68
N PHE A 46 18.37 -4.16 6.89
CA PHE A 46 18.04 -3.25 5.83
C PHE A 46 18.92 -2.01 5.86
N ASP A 47 19.41 -1.59 4.70
CA ASP A 47 20.16 -0.35 4.54
C ASP A 47 19.27 0.87 4.86
N LYS A 48 17.97 0.75 4.55
CA LYS A 48 16.97 1.77 4.85
C LYS A 48 15.58 1.19 5.00
N VAL A 49 14.81 1.82 5.88
CA VAL A 49 13.40 1.48 6.10
C VAL A 49 12.55 2.72 5.86
N TRP A 50 11.57 2.59 4.97
CA TRP A 50 10.54 3.61 4.73
C TRP A 50 9.18 3.15 5.24
N CYS A 51 8.32 4.10 5.46
CA CYS A 51 6.98 3.85 5.94
C CYS A 51 5.99 4.88 5.39
N SER A 52 4.84 4.42 4.95
CA SER A 52 3.71 5.33 4.74
C SER A 52 3.44 6.13 6.02
N PRO A 53 3.12 7.44 5.92
CA PRO A 53 2.81 8.25 7.11
C PRO A 53 1.48 7.88 7.78
N LEU A 54 0.63 7.04 7.18
CA LEU A 54 -0.64 6.63 7.77
C LEU A 54 -0.43 5.74 9.00
N THR A 55 -1.18 5.99 10.07
CA THR A 55 -0.98 5.41 11.40
C THR A 55 -0.88 3.89 11.40
N ARG A 56 -1.66 3.19 10.59
CA ARG A 56 -1.62 1.72 10.47
C ARG A 56 -0.25 1.17 10.04
N CYS A 57 0.44 1.88 9.15
CA CYS A 57 1.80 1.52 8.73
C CYS A 57 2.84 1.94 9.77
N VAL A 58 2.69 3.15 10.33
CA VAL A 58 3.60 3.67 11.37
C VAL A 58 3.62 2.77 12.59
N ARG A 59 2.47 2.32 13.06
CA ARG A 59 2.36 1.43 14.20
C ARG A 59 2.98 0.07 13.93
N LEU A 60 2.76 -0.50 12.73
CA LEU A 60 3.38 -1.77 12.35
C LEU A 60 4.89 -1.64 12.26
N ALA A 61 5.41 -0.62 11.59
CA ALA A 61 6.86 -0.37 11.50
C ALA A 61 7.49 -0.25 12.89
N SER A 62 6.89 0.53 13.78
CA SER A 62 7.37 0.69 15.16
C SER A 62 7.35 -0.62 15.93
N TYR A 63 6.28 -1.42 15.83
CA TYR A 63 6.17 -2.73 16.47
C TYR A 63 7.25 -3.70 15.98
N CYS A 64 7.57 -3.68 14.69
CA CYS A 64 8.62 -4.48 14.09
C CYS A 64 10.04 -4.01 14.42
N GLY A 65 10.21 -2.96 15.23
CA GLY A 65 11.52 -2.45 15.65
C GLY A 65 12.07 -1.30 14.81
N TYR A 66 11.23 -0.67 13.96
CA TYR A 66 11.60 0.45 13.10
C TYR A 66 10.83 1.74 13.42
N PRO A 67 10.90 2.27 14.67
CA PRO A 67 10.17 3.47 15.06
C PRO A 67 10.61 4.72 14.26
N ASP A 68 11.86 4.74 13.81
CA ASP A 68 12.47 5.84 13.05
C ASP A 68 12.39 5.65 11.53
N ALA A 69 11.56 4.71 11.04
CA ALA A 69 11.35 4.52 9.61
C ALA A 69 10.98 5.84 8.92
N VAL A 70 11.67 6.15 7.81
CA VAL A 70 11.49 7.41 7.09
C VAL A 70 10.11 7.49 6.47
N ARG A 71 9.36 8.56 6.74
CA ARG A 71 8.03 8.77 6.16
C ARG A 71 8.15 9.14 4.70
N GLU A 72 7.39 8.44 3.85
CA GLU A 72 7.37 8.65 2.40
C GLU A 72 5.93 8.75 1.89
N ASP A 73 5.56 9.93 1.42
CA ASP A 73 4.20 10.22 0.96
C ASP A 73 3.80 9.44 -0.30
N ARG A 74 4.78 9.13 -1.17
CA ARG A 74 4.53 8.39 -2.41
C ARG A 74 4.11 6.93 -2.18
N VAL A 75 4.25 6.41 -0.96
CA VAL A 75 3.78 5.06 -0.60
C VAL A 75 2.51 5.07 0.25
N LYS A 76 1.75 6.17 0.27
CA LYS A 76 0.36 6.19 0.78
C LYS A 76 -0.55 5.32 -0.07
N GLU A 77 -1.66 4.85 0.51
CA GLU A 77 -2.70 4.14 -0.23
C GLU A 77 -3.37 5.05 -1.28
N LEU A 78 -4.11 4.45 -2.20
CA LEU A 78 -4.92 5.17 -3.18
C LEU A 78 -5.82 6.17 -2.47
N ASN A 79 -5.81 7.43 -2.93
CA ASN A 79 -6.71 8.45 -2.43
C ASN A 79 -8.08 8.30 -3.09
N PHE A 80 -9.09 7.85 -2.35
CA PHE A 80 -10.45 7.76 -2.86
C PHE A 80 -11.23 9.08 -2.84
N GLY A 81 -10.61 10.18 -2.33
CA GLY A 81 -11.22 11.51 -2.33
C GLY A 81 -12.58 11.54 -1.62
N GLU A 82 -13.61 12.02 -2.31
CA GLU A 82 -14.98 12.08 -1.76
C GLU A 82 -15.62 10.71 -1.51
N TRP A 83 -15.02 9.64 -2.01
CA TRP A 83 -15.52 8.27 -1.81
C TRP A 83 -14.91 7.56 -0.60
N GLU A 84 -13.97 8.21 0.09
CA GLU A 84 -13.42 7.69 1.35
C GLU A 84 -14.54 7.37 2.35
N MET A 85 -14.47 6.19 2.94
CA MET A 85 -15.40 5.67 3.95
C MET A 85 -16.85 5.53 3.46
N LYS A 86 -17.09 5.39 2.16
CA LYS A 86 -18.38 5.03 1.59
C LYS A 86 -18.41 3.57 1.18
N SER A 87 -19.59 2.95 1.27
CA SER A 87 -19.77 1.58 0.77
C SER A 87 -19.77 1.54 -0.76
N TRP A 88 -19.26 0.46 -1.34
CA TRP A 88 -19.34 0.27 -2.80
C TRP A 88 -20.79 0.16 -3.29
N GLU A 89 -21.70 -0.27 -2.42
CA GLU A 89 -23.14 -0.30 -2.72
C GLU A 89 -23.69 1.13 -2.91
N ASP A 90 -23.39 2.04 -1.96
CA ASP A 90 -23.80 3.44 -2.08
C ASP A 90 -23.13 4.11 -3.29
N LEU A 91 -21.85 3.82 -3.53
CA LEU A 91 -21.10 4.36 -4.66
C LEU A 91 -21.65 3.89 -6.00
N SER A 92 -22.24 2.69 -6.08
CA SER A 92 -22.86 2.21 -7.33
C SER A 92 -24.05 3.08 -7.77
N SER A 93 -24.64 3.83 -6.86
CA SER A 93 -25.73 4.79 -7.11
C SER A 93 -25.24 6.22 -7.39
N ASP A 94 -23.95 6.51 -7.23
CA ASP A 94 -23.37 7.83 -7.58
C ASP A 94 -23.19 7.91 -9.11
N PRO A 95 -23.81 8.89 -9.80
CA PRO A 95 -23.68 9.00 -11.27
C PRO A 95 -22.22 9.12 -11.76
N ARG A 96 -21.30 9.56 -10.92
CA ARG A 96 -19.88 9.70 -11.25
C ARG A 96 -19.13 8.36 -11.21
N SER A 97 -19.72 7.34 -10.60
CA SER A 97 -19.07 6.03 -10.44
C SER A 97 -19.07 5.21 -11.73
N GLU A 98 -20.04 5.41 -12.62
CA GLU A 98 -20.16 4.66 -13.88
C GLU A 98 -18.87 4.78 -14.72
N ALA A 99 -18.37 6.00 -14.90
CA ALA A 99 -17.14 6.25 -15.65
C ALA A 99 -15.93 5.59 -14.97
N TRP A 100 -15.86 5.66 -13.63
CA TRP A 100 -14.77 5.04 -12.88
C TRP A 100 -14.82 3.51 -12.95
N PHE A 101 -15.98 2.89 -12.82
CA PHE A 101 -16.12 1.44 -12.97
C PHE A 101 -15.80 0.95 -14.39
N ALA A 102 -16.01 1.80 -15.40
CA ALA A 102 -15.64 1.49 -16.77
C ALA A 102 -14.13 1.58 -17.01
N ASP A 103 -13.44 2.50 -16.34
CA ASP A 103 -11.97 2.70 -16.47
C ASP A 103 -11.33 3.22 -15.16
N TRP A 104 -11.31 2.36 -14.15
CA TRP A 104 -10.70 2.65 -12.83
C TRP A 104 -9.17 2.83 -12.88
N ILE A 105 -8.53 2.49 -14.01
CA ILE A 105 -7.11 2.70 -14.22
C ILE A 105 -6.83 4.19 -14.46
N ASN A 106 -7.58 4.83 -15.36
CA ASN A 106 -7.30 6.18 -15.81
C ASN A 106 -8.23 7.25 -15.20
N ILE A 107 -9.45 6.88 -14.83
CA ILE A 107 -10.43 7.82 -14.27
C ILE A 107 -10.16 8.00 -12.77
N ARG A 108 -10.04 9.26 -12.34
CA ARG A 108 -9.90 9.62 -10.93
C ARG A 108 -11.23 9.52 -10.19
N THR A 109 -11.17 9.11 -8.93
CA THR A 109 -12.29 9.36 -8.03
C THR A 109 -12.47 10.87 -7.80
N PRO A 110 -13.66 11.36 -7.44
CA PRO A 110 -13.87 12.79 -7.18
C PRO A 110 -12.94 13.32 -6.09
N ASN A 111 -12.13 14.32 -6.42
CA ASN A 111 -11.07 14.87 -5.57
C ASN A 111 -10.03 13.84 -5.07
N GLY A 112 -9.87 12.73 -5.77
CA GLY A 112 -8.93 11.67 -5.44
C GLY A 112 -7.99 11.32 -6.59
N GLU A 113 -7.50 10.08 -6.57
CA GLU A 113 -6.55 9.52 -7.54
C GLU A 113 -7.24 8.47 -8.44
N SER A 114 -6.65 8.25 -9.60
CA SER A 114 -6.79 7.03 -10.39
C SER A 114 -5.72 6.00 -9.96
N LEU A 115 -5.88 4.75 -10.34
CA LEU A 115 -4.82 3.76 -10.11
C LEU A 115 -3.53 4.14 -10.83
N LYS A 116 -3.63 4.76 -12.01
CA LYS A 116 -2.46 5.25 -12.74
C LYS A 116 -1.70 6.33 -11.96
N ASP A 117 -2.39 7.26 -11.31
CA ASP A 117 -1.74 8.27 -10.46
C ASP A 117 -0.96 7.60 -9.31
N GLN A 118 -1.56 6.61 -8.65
CA GLN A 118 -0.88 5.84 -7.61
C GLN A 118 0.34 5.09 -8.18
N TYR A 119 0.17 4.41 -9.29
CA TYR A 119 1.26 3.70 -9.96
C TYR A 119 2.42 4.64 -10.33
N ASP A 120 2.13 5.81 -10.88
CA ASP A 120 3.16 6.76 -11.31
C ASP A 120 3.99 7.27 -10.11
N ARG A 121 3.35 7.60 -8.95
CA ARG A 121 4.09 8.03 -7.76
C ARG A 121 4.89 6.90 -7.09
N VAL A 122 4.33 5.69 -7.04
CA VAL A 122 5.03 4.51 -6.51
C VAL A 122 6.23 4.17 -7.40
N SER A 123 6.05 4.16 -8.72
CA SER A 123 7.15 3.89 -9.67
C SER A 123 8.26 4.93 -9.57
N SER A 124 7.92 6.21 -9.45
CA SER A 124 8.91 7.28 -9.24
C SER A 124 9.74 7.05 -7.98
N PHE A 125 9.10 6.63 -6.87
CA PHE A 125 9.81 6.30 -5.64
C PHE A 125 10.72 5.07 -5.79
N LEU A 126 10.24 4.03 -6.47
CA LEU A 126 11.04 2.82 -6.71
C LEU A 126 12.23 3.10 -7.63
N ASP A 127 12.07 3.93 -8.66
CA ASP A 127 13.16 4.37 -9.54
C ASP A 127 14.27 5.09 -8.78
N GLU A 128 13.90 6.01 -7.86
CA GLU A 128 14.83 6.71 -7.00
C GLU A 128 15.55 5.74 -6.05
N THR A 129 14.78 4.83 -5.44
CA THR A 129 15.30 3.82 -4.53
C THR A 129 16.32 2.91 -5.24
N ARG A 130 16.02 2.46 -6.45
CA ARG A 130 16.94 1.61 -7.24
C ARG A 130 18.25 2.32 -7.63
N LYS A 131 18.22 3.64 -7.81
CA LYS A 131 19.41 4.44 -8.12
C LYS A 131 20.27 4.77 -6.90
N SER A 132 19.82 4.45 -5.69
CA SER A 132 20.51 4.82 -4.44
C SER A 132 21.77 4.02 -4.13
N GLY A 133 21.95 2.85 -4.77
CA GLY A 133 23.05 1.92 -4.49
C GLY A 133 22.84 1.03 -3.26
N MET A 134 21.71 1.16 -2.54
CA MET A 134 21.34 0.27 -1.44
C MET A 134 21.09 -1.15 -1.93
N GLN A 135 21.29 -2.14 -1.05
CA GLN A 135 21.15 -3.56 -1.40
C GLN A 135 19.84 -4.15 -0.93
N ASP A 136 19.49 -3.92 0.34
CA ASP A 136 18.28 -4.43 0.97
C ASP A 136 17.52 -3.28 1.62
N VAL A 137 16.27 -3.07 1.22
CA VAL A 137 15.41 -2.01 1.77
C VAL A 137 14.05 -2.55 2.16
N CYS A 138 13.41 -1.90 3.13
CA CYS A 138 12.11 -2.28 3.66
C CYS A 138 11.12 -1.11 3.54
N ILE A 139 9.87 -1.41 3.17
CA ILE A 139 8.81 -0.41 2.96
C ILE A 139 7.53 -0.91 3.60
N PHE A 140 7.09 -0.24 4.68
CA PHE A 140 5.77 -0.50 5.28
C PHE A 140 4.71 0.33 4.56
N ALA A 141 3.77 -0.33 3.90
CA ALA A 141 2.81 0.33 3.00
C ALA A 141 1.43 -0.36 2.99
N HIS A 142 0.77 -0.33 1.85
CA HIS A 142 -0.65 -0.67 1.66
C HIS A 142 -0.84 -1.63 0.49
N GLY A 143 -2.02 -2.25 0.42
CA GLY A 143 -2.35 -3.21 -0.62
C GLY A 143 -2.14 -2.68 -2.03
N GLY A 144 -2.67 -1.50 -2.34
CA GLY A 144 -2.52 -0.86 -3.66
C GLY A 144 -1.07 -0.51 -3.99
N VAL A 145 -0.26 -0.09 -3.00
CA VAL A 145 1.17 0.19 -3.19
C VAL A 145 1.94 -1.08 -3.54
N LEU A 146 1.70 -2.18 -2.81
CA LEU A 146 2.34 -3.47 -3.08
C LEU A 146 1.98 -3.98 -4.47
N THR A 147 0.71 -3.82 -4.84
CA THR A 147 0.22 -4.19 -6.18
C THR A 147 0.90 -3.37 -7.28
N CYS A 148 0.97 -2.03 -7.13
CA CYS A 148 1.69 -1.16 -8.05
C CYS A 148 3.18 -1.53 -8.17
N ALA A 149 3.82 -1.90 -7.06
CA ALA A 149 5.22 -2.33 -7.07
C ALA A 149 5.43 -3.64 -7.83
N ARG A 150 4.49 -4.59 -7.77
CA ARG A 150 4.52 -5.84 -8.55
C ARG A 150 4.29 -5.58 -10.03
N VAL A 151 3.38 -4.67 -10.38
CA VAL A 151 3.20 -4.20 -11.77
C VAL A 151 4.50 -3.56 -12.28
N TYR A 152 5.14 -2.70 -11.48
CA TYR A 152 6.43 -2.08 -11.79
C TYR A 152 7.54 -3.12 -12.03
N ALA A 153 7.54 -4.20 -11.25
CA ALA A 153 8.48 -5.31 -11.43
C ALA A 153 8.16 -6.21 -12.64
N GLY A 154 7.04 -5.99 -13.33
CA GLY A 154 6.63 -6.75 -14.50
C GLY A 154 6.02 -8.12 -14.19
N GLU A 155 5.53 -8.34 -12.96
CA GLU A 155 4.90 -9.63 -12.60
C GLU A 155 3.54 -9.83 -13.31
N TYR A 156 2.80 -8.73 -13.52
CA TYR A 156 1.52 -8.71 -14.25
C TYR A 156 1.20 -7.29 -14.73
N GLY A 157 0.19 -7.15 -15.60
CA GLY A 157 -0.28 -5.86 -16.09
C GLY A 157 -1.13 -5.10 -15.07
N ILE A 158 -1.22 -3.77 -15.21
CA ILE A 158 -1.96 -2.90 -14.29
C ILE A 158 -3.47 -3.25 -14.23
N GLU A 159 -4.02 -3.83 -15.27
CA GLU A 159 -5.41 -4.30 -15.36
C GLU A 159 -5.73 -5.45 -14.40
N GLU A 160 -4.70 -6.14 -13.89
CA GLU A 160 -4.85 -7.22 -12.93
C GLU A 160 -4.64 -6.78 -11.48
N ALA A 161 -4.33 -5.50 -11.27
CA ALA A 161 -3.96 -4.95 -9.97
C ALA A 161 -4.94 -5.32 -8.85
N PHE A 162 -6.23 -5.05 -9.02
CA PHE A 162 -7.23 -5.31 -7.98
C PHE A 162 -7.52 -6.79 -7.71
N LYS A 163 -7.13 -7.68 -8.64
CA LYS A 163 -7.26 -9.13 -8.43
C LYS A 163 -6.11 -9.71 -7.58
N ASN A 164 -5.01 -8.97 -7.50
CA ASN A 164 -3.76 -9.44 -6.90
C ASN A 164 -3.37 -8.63 -5.65
N VAL A 165 -4.36 -8.09 -4.93
CA VAL A 165 -4.10 -7.33 -3.69
C VAL A 165 -3.59 -8.29 -2.61
N PRO A 166 -2.38 -8.10 -2.07
CA PRO A 166 -1.81 -8.95 -1.03
C PRO A 166 -2.66 -8.96 0.24
N SER A 167 -2.60 -10.02 1.02
CA SER A 167 -3.28 -10.12 2.32
C SER A 167 -2.70 -9.14 3.35
N TYR A 168 -3.46 -8.82 4.40
CA TYR A 168 -2.94 -8.04 5.52
C TYR A 168 -1.72 -8.71 6.16
N GLY A 169 -0.70 -7.94 6.49
CA GLY A 169 0.56 -8.44 7.03
C GLY A 169 1.44 -9.20 6.03
N GLU A 170 1.03 -9.32 4.78
CA GLU A 170 1.82 -10.00 3.76
C GLU A 170 3.08 -9.20 3.43
N ILE A 171 4.18 -9.94 3.24
CA ILE A 171 5.47 -9.41 2.81
C ILE A 171 5.74 -9.91 1.40
N ILE A 172 5.97 -8.99 0.48
CA ILE A 172 6.47 -9.33 -0.86
C ILE A 172 7.93 -8.91 -0.99
N LYS A 173 8.72 -9.70 -1.70
CA LYS A 173 10.12 -9.39 -2.01
C LYS A 173 10.25 -9.22 -3.51
N LEU A 174 10.69 -8.05 -3.95
CA LEU A 174 11.08 -7.79 -5.32
C LEU A 174 12.61 -7.75 -5.41
N SER A 175 13.17 -8.38 -6.43
CA SER A 175 14.62 -8.41 -6.66
C SER A 175 14.94 -7.78 -8.01
N PHE A 176 15.87 -6.85 -8.01
CA PHE A 176 16.33 -6.14 -9.21
C PHE A 176 17.86 -6.29 -9.35
N ASP A 177 18.30 -6.43 -10.58
CA ASP A 177 19.72 -6.46 -10.95
C ASP A 177 20.37 -5.09 -10.81
#